data_b1841cd6cf4d3be0dccca0aa89843c4d
#
_entry.id   b1841cd6cf4d3be0dccca0aa89843c4d
#
_cell.length_a   1.000
_cell.length_b   1.000
_cell.length_c   1.000
_cell.angle_alpha   90.00
_cell.angle_beta   90.00
_cell.angle_gamma   90.00
#
_symmetry.space_group_name_H-M   'P 1'
#
loop_
_entity.id
_entity.type
_entity.pdbx_description
1 polymer ?
#
loop_
_entity_poly.entity_id
_entity_poly.type
_entity_poly.pdbx_seq_one_letter_code
_entity_poly.pdbx_strand_id
1 'polypeptide(L)'
;VKILAGSLRGRPFDQPNSRSVRPLSEKVRAAIFDVIGAPVGFTVLDAYAGSGAAGFEALSRGAALVDAIEANPRAARAIGQNARTLGLDWGYILHQITVATWLAAPAQTPAQPRYQLIIADPPYAQLEPDILERLATFLTPGGVLALSHASKLPSPALSGIMLAAHKTYGDTALSFFRQD
;
A
#
# COMPACT_ATOMS: atom_id res chain seq x y z
N VAL A 1 -2.83 12.73 -11.23
CA VAL A 1 -3.55 11.76 -10.38
C VAL A 1 -4.49 12.50 -9.46
N LYS A 2 -5.58 11.86 -9.01
CA LYS A 2 -6.56 12.46 -8.09
C LYS A 2 -7.02 11.45 -7.04
N ILE A 3 -7.52 11.96 -5.94
CA ILE A 3 -8.23 11.19 -4.92
C ILE A 3 -9.62 10.77 -5.47
N LEU A 4 -10.00 9.49 -5.29
CA LEU A 4 -11.23 8.94 -5.88
C LEU A 4 -12.44 9.05 -4.96
N ALA A 5 -12.23 8.93 -3.64
CA ALA A 5 -13.32 8.96 -2.66
C ALA A 5 -12.89 9.55 -1.32
N GLY A 6 -13.83 9.67 -0.38
CA GLY A 6 -13.58 10.21 0.95
C GLY A 6 -13.62 11.73 1.01
N SER A 7 -13.07 12.30 2.08
CA SER A 7 -13.11 13.74 2.38
C SER A 7 -12.40 14.64 1.37
N LEU A 8 -11.42 14.06 0.63
CA LEU A 8 -10.63 14.76 -0.39
C LEU A 8 -10.99 14.35 -1.82
N ARG A 9 -12.14 13.71 -2.03
CA ARG A 9 -12.57 13.27 -3.36
C ARG A 9 -12.40 14.36 -4.42
N GLY A 10 -11.78 13.98 -5.55
CA GLY A 10 -11.54 14.86 -6.70
C GLY A 10 -10.30 15.76 -6.56
N ARG A 11 -9.66 15.85 -5.39
CA ARG A 11 -8.45 16.65 -5.21
C ARG A 11 -7.31 16.06 -6.05
N PRO A 12 -6.67 16.86 -6.92
CA PRO A 12 -5.52 16.43 -7.69
C PRO A 12 -4.24 16.46 -6.82
N PHE A 13 -3.27 15.66 -7.21
CA PHE A 13 -1.91 15.69 -6.69
C PHE A 13 -0.91 15.27 -7.78
N ASP A 14 0.35 15.66 -7.61
CA ASP A 14 1.37 15.50 -8.62
C ASP A 14 1.89 14.06 -8.67
N GLN A 15 2.11 13.56 -9.89
CA GLN A 15 2.88 12.33 -10.07
C GLN A 15 4.39 12.61 -9.99
N PRO A 16 5.17 11.72 -9.36
CA PRO A 16 6.60 11.82 -9.44
C PRO A 16 7.06 11.68 -10.90
N ASN A 17 7.86 12.62 -11.38
CA ASN A 17 8.46 12.55 -12.70
C ASN A 17 9.59 11.51 -12.69
N SER A 18 9.22 10.24 -12.68
CA SER A 18 10.15 9.11 -12.64
C SER A 18 9.63 7.98 -13.52
N ARG A 19 10.46 7.56 -14.49
CA ARG A 19 10.15 6.42 -15.37
C ARG A 19 10.12 5.08 -14.61
N SER A 20 10.73 5.04 -13.45
CA SER A 20 10.80 3.82 -12.61
C SER A 20 9.58 3.63 -11.70
N VAL A 21 8.74 4.66 -11.55
CA VAL A 21 7.53 4.59 -10.71
C VAL A 21 6.33 4.41 -11.61
N ARG A 22 5.79 3.19 -11.65
CA ARG A 22 4.52 2.91 -12.32
C ARG A 22 3.40 3.15 -11.31
N PRO A 23 2.50 4.11 -11.55
CA PRO A 23 1.42 4.35 -10.59
C PRO A 23 0.41 3.22 -10.63
N LEU A 24 -0.08 2.84 -9.47
CA LEU A 24 -1.26 2.01 -9.33
C LEU A 24 -2.44 2.71 -10.03
N SER A 25 -3.04 2.06 -11.03
CA SER A 25 -4.11 2.71 -11.80
C SER A 25 -5.30 3.07 -10.92
N GLU A 26 -6.06 4.11 -11.30
CA GLU A 26 -7.26 4.53 -10.56
C GLU A 26 -8.24 3.37 -10.37
N LYS A 27 -8.42 2.53 -11.41
CA LYS A 27 -9.30 1.36 -11.38
C LYS A 27 -8.83 0.32 -10.35
N VAL A 28 -7.54 0.02 -10.33
CA VAL A 28 -6.95 -0.96 -9.40
C VAL A 28 -7.00 -0.42 -7.97
N ARG A 29 -6.68 0.87 -7.78
CA ARG A 29 -6.77 1.53 -6.47
C ARG A 29 -8.21 1.55 -5.93
N ALA A 30 -9.19 1.88 -6.75
CA ALA A 30 -10.60 1.81 -6.36
C ALA A 30 -10.98 0.39 -5.93
N ALA A 31 -10.57 -0.61 -6.70
CA ALA A 31 -10.88 -2.02 -6.43
C ALA A 31 -10.32 -2.53 -5.10
N ILE A 32 -9.19 -2.02 -4.61
CA ILE A 32 -8.68 -2.35 -3.28
C ILE A 32 -9.74 -1.96 -2.23
N PHE A 33 -10.20 -0.72 -2.27
CA PHE A 33 -11.16 -0.22 -1.28
C PHE A 33 -12.60 -0.71 -1.50
N ASP A 34 -12.95 -1.16 -2.71
CA ASP A 34 -14.23 -1.84 -2.96
C ASP A 34 -14.29 -3.22 -2.28
N VAL A 35 -13.14 -3.87 -2.12
CA VAL A 35 -13.05 -5.17 -1.42
C VAL A 35 -12.92 -4.97 0.10
N ILE A 36 -12.09 -4.02 0.53
CA ILE A 36 -11.80 -3.78 1.95
C ILE A 36 -12.92 -2.99 2.64
N GLY A 37 -13.64 -2.16 1.89
CA GLY A 37 -14.56 -1.16 2.43
C GLY A 37 -13.82 0.13 2.84
N ALA A 38 -14.51 0.96 3.62
CA ALA A 38 -13.92 2.19 4.15
C ALA A 38 -12.96 1.86 5.32
N PRO A 39 -11.67 2.22 5.23
CA PRO A 39 -10.67 1.89 6.25
C PRO A 39 -10.74 2.85 7.47
N VAL A 40 -11.93 3.12 7.98
CA VAL A 40 -12.15 4.09 9.06
C VAL A 40 -11.41 3.65 10.33
N GLY A 41 -10.52 4.52 10.81
CA GLY A 41 -9.71 4.26 11.99
C GLY A 41 -8.54 3.27 11.79
N PHE A 42 -8.34 2.76 10.57
CA PHE A 42 -7.24 1.83 10.29
C PHE A 42 -5.87 2.52 10.36
N THR A 43 -4.89 1.78 10.84
CA THR A 43 -3.48 2.02 10.51
C THR A 43 -3.13 1.20 9.28
N VAL A 44 -2.64 1.86 8.24
CA VAL A 44 -2.36 1.26 6.93
C VAL A 44 -0.86 1.30 6.65
N LEU A 45 -0.30 0.22 6.11
CA LEU A 45 1.04 0.21 5.52
C LEU A 45 0.92 0.24 4.00
N ASP A 46 1.48 1.27 3.36
CA ASP A 46 1.68 1.35 1.91
C ASP A 46 3.14 0.98 1.62
N ALA A 47 3.38 -0.32 1.39
CA ALA A 47 4.73 -0.89 1.40
C ALA A 47 5.58 -0.51 0.18
N TYR A 48 4.95 -0.13 -0.93
CA TYR A 48 5.62 0.32 -2.17
C TYR A 48 4.88 1.57 -2.67
N ALA A 49 5.03 2.68 -1.95
CA ALA A 49 4.11 3.83 -2.07
C ALA A 49 4.11 4.52 -3.44
N GLY A 50 5.22 4.47 -4.18
CA GLY A 50 5.29 5.03 -5.54
C GLY A 50 4.91 6.50 -5.62
N SER A 51 3.69 6.81 -6.02
CA SER A 51 3.14 8.18 -6.03
C SER A 51 2.49 8.60 -4.72
N GLY A 52 2.35 7.69 -3.75
CA GLY A 52 1.58 7.88 -2.52
C GLY A 52 0.07 7.73 -2.68
N ALA A 53 -0.39 7.36 -3.89
CA ALA A 53 -1.81 7.39 -4.23
C ALA A 53 -2.68 6.49 -3.36
N ALA A 54 -2.20 5.29 -3.01
CA ALA A 54 -2.95 4.36 -2.17
C ALA A 54 -3.07 4.84 -0.72
N GLY A 55 -1.97 5.35 -0.16
CA GLY A 55 -1.96 5.93 1.17
C GLY A 55 -2.82 7.19 1.29
N PHE A 56 -2.74 8.11 0.31
CA PHE A 56 -3.61 9.31 0.30
C PHE A 56 -5.08 8.94 0.17
N GLU A 57 -5.41 7.95 -0.65
CA GLU A 57 -6.77 7.43 -0.77
C GLU A 57 -7.27 6.84 0.56
N ALA A 58 -6.42 6.07 1.27
CA ALA A 58 -6.76 5.50 2.56
C ALA A 58 -7.09 6.59 3.60
N LEU A 59 -6.24 7.63 3.73
CA LEU A 59 -6.49 8.75 4.64
C LEU A 59 -7.76 9.51 4.26
N SER A 60 -7.97 9.77 2.96
CA SER A 60 -9.19 10.43 2.49
C SER A 60 -10.47 9.65 2.83
N ARG A 61 -10.39 8.32 2.91
CA ARG A 61 -11.49 7.41 3.26
C ARG A 61 -11.63 7.16 4.76
N GLY A 62 -10.81 7.82 5.59
CA GLY A 62 -10.94 7.79 7.04
C GLY A 62 -9.92 6.92 7.79
N ALA A 63 -8.85 6.45 7.14
CA ALA A 63 -7.76 5.83 7.86
C ALA A 63 -7.17 6.80 8.90
N ALA A 64 -6.77 6.28 10.05
CA ALA A 64 -6.19 7.06 11.13
C ALA A 64 -4.72 7.41 10.86
N LEU A 65 -3.99 6.48 10.23
CA LEU A 65 -2.56 6.62 9.97
C LEU A 65 -2.15 5.82 8.74
N VAL A 66 -1.21 6.33 7.99
CA VAL A 66 -0.51 5.62 6.92
C VAL A 66 0.99 5.67 7.17
N ASP A 67 1.61 4.50 7.34
CA ASP A 67 3.04 4.32 7.15
C ASP A 67 3.29 4.01 5.67
N ALA A 68 4.19 4.74 5.01
CA ALA A 68 4.49 4.56 3.60
C ALA A 68 5.99 4.33 3.39
N ILE A 69 6.34 3.35 2.57
CA ILE A 69 7.72 3.02 2.24
C ILE A 69 7.95 3.30 0.76
N GLU A 70 8.94 4.16 0.45
CA GLU A 70 9.32 4.48 -0.93
C GLU A 70 10.83 4.67 -1.03
N ALA A 71 11.47 3.83 -1.85
CA ALA A 71 12.93 3.86 -1.99
C ALA A 71 13.43 4.96 -2.92
N ASN A 72 12.62 5.36 -3.91
CA ASN A 72 13.03 6.35 -4.90
C ASN A 72 13.00 7.77 -4.31
N PRO A 73 14.14 8.50 -4.25
CA PRO A 73 14.20 9.83 -3.61
C PRO A 73 13.31 10.89 -4.29
N ARG A 74 13.11 10.76 -5.60
CA ARG A 74 12.25 11.70 -6.35
C ARG A 74 10.78 11.47 -6.03
N ALA A 75 10.37 10.18 -5.94
CA ALA A 75 9.03 9.81 -5.54
C ALA A 75 8.76 10.20 -4.08
N ALA A 76 9.66 9.90 -3.18
CA ALA A 76 9.55 10.26 -1.77
C ALA A 76 9.39 11.79 -1.57
N ARG A 77 10.16 12.60 -2.32
CA ARG A 77 10.02 14.07 -2.29
C ARG A 77 8.64 14.51 -2.78
N ALA A 78 8.14 13.95 -3.89
CA ALA A 78 6.82 14.27 -4.44
C ALA A 78 5.71 13.87 -3.45
N ILE A 79 5.80 12.69 -2.82
CA ILE A 79 4.88 12.24 -1.77
C ILE A 79 4.83 13.26 -0.63
N GLY A 80 5.98 13.66 -0.08
CA GLY A 80 6.03 14.63 1.02
C GLY A 80 5.45 15.99 0.66
N GLN A 81 5.63 16.45 -0.58
CA GLN A 81 5.02 17.69 -1.07
C GLN A 81 3.50 17.55 -1.23
N ASN A 82 3.04 16.44 -1.82
CA ASN A 82 1.62 16.16 -1.99
C ASN A 82 0.89 16.01 -0.64
N ALA A 83 1.50 15.32 0.33
CA ALA A 83 0.92 15.19 1.67
C ALA A 83 0.63 16.56 2.29
N ARG A 84 1.58 17.48 2.23
CA ARG A 84 1.39 18.87 2.71
C ARG A 84 0.30 19.62 1.92
N THR A 85 0.34 19.56 0.59
CA THR A 85 -0.64 20.25 -0.28
C THR A 85 -2.06 19.72 -0.07
N LEU A 86 -2.20 18.43 0.22
CA LEU A 86 -3.49 17.82 0.52
C LEU A 86 -3.92 18.02 1.98
N GLY A 87 -3.02 18.49 2.87
CA GLY A 87 -3.28 18.61 4.31
C GLY A 87 -3.34 17.27 5.02
N LEU A 88 -2.54 16.29 4.55
CA LEU A 88 -2.49 14.93 5.07
C LEU A 88 -1.20 14.61 5.85
N ASP A 89 -0.32 15.58 6.02
CA ASP A 89 0.96 15.44 6.72
C ASP A 89 0.83 15.03 8.20
N TRP A 90 -0.32 15.25 8.80
CA TRP A 90 -0.64 14.83 10.16
C TRP A 90 -0.74 13.30 10.33
N GLY A 91 -1.13 12.58 9.27
CA GLY A 91 -1.41 11.14 9.32
C GLY A 91 -0.60 10.31 8.30
N TYR A 92 0.35 10.91 7.57
CA TYR A 92 1.16 10.24 6.56
C TYR A 92 2.64 10.23 6.97
N ILE A 93 3.14 9.08 7.39
CA ILE A 93 4.55 8.87 7.78
C ILE A 93 5.27 8.22 6.61
N LEU A 94 6.28 8.91 6.07
CA LEU A 94 7.06 8.43 4.93
C LEU A 94 8.45 7.94 5.35
N HIS A 95 8.77 6.70 5.00
CA HIS A 95 10.07 6.07 5.14
C HIS A 95 10.77 6.01 3.78
N GLN A 96 11.81 6.82 3.57
CA GLN A 96 12.59 6.83 2.32
C GLN A 96 13.66 5.73 2.34
N ILE A 97 13.24 4.48 2.29
CA ILE A 97 14.09 3.27 2.30
C ILE A 97 13.44 2.17 1.47
N THR A 98 14.14 1.07 1.23
CA THR A 98 13.54 -0.12 0.62
C THR A 98 12.70 -0.89 1.65
N VAL A 99 11.72 -1.68 1.18
CA VAL A 99 10.93 -2.57 2.06
C VAL A 99 11.84 -3.56 2.79
N ALA A 100 12.84 -4.13 2.10
CA ALA A 100 13.80 -5.05 2.71
C ALA A 100 14.59 -4.38 3.85
N THR A 101 15.06 -3.14 3.64
CA THR A 101 15.76 -2.36 4.68
C THR A 101 14.83 -2.03 5.83
N TRP A 102 13.59 -1.64 5.55
CA TRP A 102 12.59 -1.37 6.58
C TRP A 102 12.34 -2.59 7.45
N LEU A 103 12.15 -3.77 6.84
CA LEU A 103 11.95 -5.04 7.53
C LEU A 103 13.19 -5.48 8.35
N ALA A 104 14.40 -5.11 7.93
CA ALA A 104 15.64 -5.46 8.63
C ALA A 104 15.91 -4.59 9.85
N ALA A 105 15.23 -3.44 10.01
CA ALA A 105 15.45 -2.53 11.12
C ALA A 105 14.96 -3.15 12.44
N PRO A 106 15.76 -3.13 13.53
CA PRO A 106 15.37 -3.72 14.81
C PRO A 106 14.07 -3.15 15.38
N ALA A 107 13.80 -1.86 15.15
CA ALA A 107 12.57 -1.19 15.56
C ALA A 107 11.32 -1.71 14.84
N GLN A 108 11.50 -2.49 13.76
CA GLN A 108 10.43 -3.08 12.97
C GLN A 108 10.23 -4.58 13.27
N THR A 109 10.86 -5.10 14.32
CA THR A 109 10.47 -6.41 14.85
C THR A 109 9.08 -6.25 15.48
N PRO A 110 8.05 -6.99 15.00
CA PRO A 110 6.69 -6.80 15.51
C PRO A 110 6.62 -7.29 16.97
N ALA A 111 6.72 -6.36 17.91
CA ALA A 111 6.32 -6.65 19.29
C ALA A 111 4.80 -6.89 19.37
N GLN A 112 4.05 -6.23 18.46
CA GLN A 112 2.61 -6.42 18.25
C GLN A 112 2.25 -6.14 16.79
N PRO A 113 1.27 -6.85 16.19
CA PRO A 113 0.69 -6.52 14.90
C PRO A 113 0.12 -5.08 14.91
N ARG A 114 0.31 -4.34 13.83
CA ARG A 114 0.02 -2.89 13.80
C ARG A 114 -0.96 -2.45 12.73
N TYR A 115 -1.09 -3.22 11.63
CA TYR A 115 -1.82 -2.76 10.46
C TYR A 115 -3.07 -3.60 10.23
N GLN A 116 -4.21 -2.94 10.05
CA GLN A 116 -5.43 -3.57 9.58
C GLN A 116 -5.42 -3.80 8.08
N LEU A 117 -4.60 -3.00 7.36
CA LEU A 117 -4.42 -3.11 5.92
C LEU A 117 -2.95 -2.89 5.56
N ILE A 118 -2.39 -3.82 4.78
CA ILE A 118 -1.12 -3.64 4.10
C ILE A 118 -1.40 -3.64 2.60
N ILE A 119 -0.97 -2.59 1.90
CA ILE A 119 -1.03 -2.50 0.44
C ILE A 119 0.39 -2.72 -0.09
N ALA A 120 0.55 -3.70 -0.98
CA ALA A 120 1.82 -4.01 -1.61
C ALA A 120 1.65 -4.01 -3.13
N ASP A 121 2.32 -3.06 -3.81
CA ASP A 121 2.40 -2.97 -5.28
C ASP A 121 3.88 -3.01 -5.70
N PRO A 122 4.58 -4.15 -5.47
CA PRO A 122 5.99 -4.27 -5.81
C PRO A 122 6.20 -4.22 -7.32
N PRO A 123 7.39 -3.86 -7.82
CA PRO A 123 7.76 -4.08 -9.22
C PRO A 123 7.54 -5.56 -9.57
N TYR A 124 6.79 -5.85 -10.63
CA TYR A 124 6.36 -7.23 -10.95
C TYR A 124 7.51 -8.22 -11.15
N ALA A 125 8.70 -7.73 -11.52
CA ALA A 125 9.91 -8.55 -11.63
C ALA A 125 10.55 -8.87 -10.26
N GLN A 126 10.08 -8.27 -9.17
CA GLN A 126 10.62 -8.37 -7.81
C GLN A 126 9.57 -8.85 -6.81
N LEU A 127 8.68 -9.75 -7.26
CA LEU A 127 7.73 -10.38 -6.36
C LEU A 127 8.48 -11.42 -5.51
N GLU A 128 8.77 -11.08 -4.26
CA GLU A 128 9.50 -11.92 -3.32
C GLU A 128 8.53 -12.41 -2.22
N PRO A 129 8.12 -13.70 -2.26
CA PRO A 129 7.20 -14.26 -1.26
C PRO A 129 7.66 -14.06 0.18
N ASP A 130 8.95 -14.23 0.45
CA ASP A 130 9.55 -14.06 1.80
C ASP A 130 9.33 -12.65 2.36
N ILE A 131 9.42 -11.62 1.49
CA ILE A 131 9.14 -10.23 1.89
C ILE A 131 7.66 -10.07 2.22
N LEU A 132 6.77 -10.65 1.42
CA LEU A 132 5.32 -10.58 1.64
C LEU A 132 4.91 -11.31 2.93
N GLU A 133 5.48 -12.49 3.19
CA GLU A 133 5.26 -13.23 4.44
C GLU A 133 5.71 -12.42 5.65
N ARG A 134 6.88 -11.80 5.58
CA ARG A 134 7.37 -10.92 6.64
C ARG A 134 6.49 -9.69 6.82
N LEU A 135 6.01 -9.06 5.75
CA LEU A 135 5.04 -7.96 5.85
C LEU A 135 3.75 -8.42 6.54
N ALA A 136 3.27 -9.63 6.21
CA ALA A 136 2.06 -10.18 6.80
C ALA A 136 2.15 -10.36 8.32
N THR A 137 3.35 -10.57 8.89
CA THR A 137 3.52 -10.66 10.36
C THR A 137 3.15 -9.36 11.09
N PHE A 138 3.04 -8.23 10.38
CA PHE A 138 2.62 -6.94 10.94
C PHE A 138 1.10 -6.71 10.88
N LEU A 139 0.33 -7.64 10.28
CA LEU A 139 -1.13 -7.55 10.28
C LEU A 139 -1.70 -7.82 11.67
N THR A 140 -2.75 -7.08 12.00
CA THR A 140 -3.61 -7.43 13.15
C THR A 140 -4.42 -8.69 12.83
N PRO A 141 -4.95 -9.41 13.84
CA PRO A 141 -5.93 -10.47 13.60
C PRO A 141 -7.08 -9.95 12.72
N GLY A 142 -7.42 -10.70 11.67
CA GLY A 142 -8.40 -10.30 10.67
C GLY A 142 -7.93 -9.22 9.67
N GLY A 143 -6.69 -8.74 9.80
CA GLY A 143 -6.09 -7.77 8.88
C GLY A 143 -5.85 -8.34 7.49
N VAL A 144 -5.69 -7.47 6.50
CA VAL A 144 -5.60 -7.85 5.10
C VAL A 144 -4.33 -7.31 4.45
N LEU A 145 -3.62 -8.18 3.71
CA LEU A 145 -2.60 -7.82 2.74
C LEU A 145 -3.23 -7.78 1.34
N ALA A 146 -3.29 -6.61 0.73
CA ALA A 146 -3.71 -6.40 -0.65
C ALA A 146 -2.47 -6.32 -1.55
N LEU A 147 -2.23 -7.36 -2.34
CA LEU A 147 -1.09 -7.48 -3.23
C LEU A 147 -1.52 -7.22 -4.67
N SER A 148 -0.82 -6.28 -5.34
CA SER A 148 -0.89 -6.08 -6.79
C SER A 148 0.24 -6.87 -7.46
N HIS A 149 -0.09 -7.62 -8.51
CA HIS A 149 0.91 -8.38 -9.29
C HIS A 149 0.47 -8.54 -10.75
N ALA A 150 1.34 -9.08 -11.61
CA ALA A 150 1.00 -9.34 -13.00
C ALA A 150 -0.12 -10.39 -13.10
N SER A 151 -1.17 -10.11 -13.88
CA SER A 151 -2.33 -11.00 -14.04
C SER A 151 -1.99 -12.36 -14.66
N LYS A 152 -0.87 -12.45 -15.37
CA LYS A 152 -0.36 -13.69 -15.97
C LYS A 152 0.28 -14.65 -14.95
N LEU A 153 0.56 -14.16 -13.75
CA LEU A 153 1.12 -14.96 -12.66
C LEU A 153 0.00 -15.38 -11.70
N PRO A 154 0.05 -16.59 -11.15
CA PRO A 154 -0.87 -17.00 -10.09
C PRO A 154 -0.62 -16.16 -8.83
N SER A 155 -1.62 -16.08 -7.95
CA SER A 155 -1.39 -15.57 -6.60
C SER A 155 -0.30 -16.38 -5.92
N PRO A 156 0.69 -15.74 -5.28
CA PRO A 156 1.71 -16.49 -4.56
C PRO A 156 1.08 -17.29 -3.40
N ALA A 157 1.63 -18.46 -3.12
CA ALA A 157 1.33 -19.16 -1.87
C ALA A 157 2.16 -18.49 -0.76
N LEU A 158 1.49 -18.01 0.28
CA LEU A 158 2.16 -17.35 1.41
C LEU A 158 1.86 -18.13 2.70
N SER A 159 2.90 -18.36 3.49
CA SER A 159 2.76 -19.04 4.78
C SER A 159 2.11 -18.12 5.82
N GLY A 160 1.26 -18.67 6.67
CA GLY A 160 0.68 -17.95 7.81
C GLY A 160 -0.48 -17.01 7.50
N ILE A 161 -0.89 -16.88 6.24
CA ILE A 161 -2.08 -16.12 5.82
C ILE A 161 -2.82 -16.82 4.69
N MET A 162 -4.12 -16.59 4.59
CA MET A 162 -4.97 -17.24 3.60
C MET A 162 -5.36 -16.30 2.46
N LEU A 163 -5.35 -16.81 1.22
CA LEU A 163 -5.92 -16.10 0.08
C LEU A 163 -7.45 -16.04 0.25
N ALA A 164 -7.98 -14.84 0.49
CA ALA A 164 -9.39 -14.59 0.71
C ALA A 164 -10.12 -14.17 -0.58
N ALA A 165 -9.45 -13.46 -1.49
CA ALA A 165 -10.02 -13.04 -2.77
C ALA A 165 -8.93 -12.82 -3.82
N HIS A 166 -9.32 -13.01 -5.10
CA HIS A 166 -8.48 -12.70 -6.25
C HIS A 166 -9.32 -12.04 -7.33
N LYS A 167 -8.83 -10.94 -7.93
CA LYS A 167 -9.51 -10.21 -8.99
C LYS A 167 -8.52 -9.74 -10.03
N THR A 168 -8.90 -9.79 -11.31
CA THR A 168 -8.05 -9.39 -12.43
C THR A 168 -8.57 -8.13 -13.11
N TYR A 169 -7.66 -7.20 -13.43
CA TYR A 169 -7.92 -5.92 -14.08
C TYR A 169 -6.89 -5.68 -15.20
N GLY A 170 -7.18 -6.19 -16.39
CA GLY A 170 -6.24 -6.16 -17.51
C GLY A 170 -4.95 -6.93 -17.19
N ASP A 171 -3.81 -6.26 -17.24
CA ASP A 171 -2.49 -6.85 -16.97
C ASP A 171 -2.16 -6.92 -15.46
N THR A 172 -3.03 -6.41 -14.60
CA THR A 172 -2.86 -6.41 -13.14
C THR A 172 -3.86 -7.35 -12.49
N ALA A 173 -3.40 -8.13 -11.52
CA ALA A 173 -4.24 -8.86 -10.57
C ALA A 173 -4.08 -8.28 -9.16
N LEU A 174 -5.16 -8.36 -8.40
CA LEU A 174 -5.19 -8.10 -6.96
C LEU A 174 -5.48 -9.40 -6.23
N SER A 175 -4.58 -9.77 -5.32
CA SER A 175 -4.76 -10.88 -4.39
C SER A 175 -4.87 -10.34 -2.96
N PHE A 176 -5.92 -10.72 -2.28
CA PHE A 176 -6.20 -10.30 -0.90
C PHE A 176 -5.96 -11.49 0.02
N PHE A 177 -5.00 -11.34 0.91
CA PHE A 177 -4.67 -12.36 1.91
C PHE A 177 -5.12 -11.88 3.27
N ARG A 178 -5.70 -12.77 4.08
CA ARG A 178 -6.23 -12.44 5.41
C ARG A 178 -5.45 -13.18 6.49
N GLN A 179 -5.12 -12.44 7.55
CA GLN A 179 -4.59 -12.99 8.78
C GLN A 179 -5.76 -13.57 9.60
N ASP A 180 -5.60 -14.79 10.09
CA ASP A 180 -6.57 -15.42 11.00
C ASP A 180 -6.62 -14.75 12.38
#